data_b4cd15db30d0a75a97cf89703aa14c85
#
_entry.id   b4cd15db30d0a75a97cf89703aa14c85
#
_cell.length_a   1.000
_cell.length_b   1.000
_cell.length_c   1.000
_cell.angle_alpha   90.00
_cell.angle_beta   90.00
_cell.angle_gamma   90.00
#
_symmetry.space_group_name_H-M   'P 1'
#
loop_
_entity.id
_entity.type
_entity.pdbx_description
1 polymer ?
#
loop_
_entity_poly.entity_id
_entity_poly.type
_entity_poly.pdbx_seq_one_letter_code
_entity_poly.pdbx_strand_id
1 'polypeptide(L)'
;MAESLLELKKKIVSIQKTGQITEAMRMVSGVKLNRTEKLDQEYTIYNDKVRATVSHLMSSQIVKQLGKETKEYNEFGGSASIDYSNFFDLGTLASLVQPRKKIKSTGYLVISGDRGLVGSYNSQVIKNMMSIFKDADAQDKDVKILAVGSVAAQFFKKQNLNVVYEYSGVSDVPTYNEVRDIIQTAVKMYLNGVYDELFVCYTHHVNTLTSAFRVENMLPISDIDINHKDTMPKDYIIEPDVDSVLKTVLPQFAKSMIFGAILDAKTAEHASSMTAMQSASKNADDVVSGLKTKLNRARQAQITTEITEIIGGANALE
;
A
#
# COMPACT_ATOMS: atom_id res chain seq x y z
N MET A 1 17.85 22.52 37.28
CA MET A 1 19.30 22.45 37.03
C MET A 1 19.57 23.10 35.67
N ALA A 2 20.48 24.09 35.59
CA ALA A 2 20.85 24.68 34.31
C ALA A 2 21.65 23.66 33.50
N GLU A 3 21.28 23.41 32.24
CA GLU A 3 22.05 22.52 31.34
C GLU A 3 23.48 23.10 31.18
N SER A 4 24.49 22.26 31.30
CA SER A 4 25.88 22.67 31.15
C SER A 4 26.18 23.11 29.69
N LEU A 5 27.09 24.03 29.47
CA LEU A 5 27.53 24.46 28.15
C LEU A 5 28.01 23.27 27.28
N LEU A 6 28.64 22.28 27.91
CA LEU A 6 29.12 21.08 27.23
C LEU A 6 27.95 20.22 26.72
N GLU A 7 26.90 20.06 27.54
CA GLU A 7 25.69 19.32 27.13
C GLU A 7 24.95 20.00 25.98
N LEU A 8 24.79 21.33 26.03
CA LEU A 8 24.19 22.09 24.94
C LEU A 8 24.96 21.93 23.63
N LYS A 9 26.31 21.98 23.68
CA LYS A 9 27.16 21.74 22.50
C LYS A 9 26.96 20.34 21.95
N LYS A 10 26.95 19.31 22.81
CA LYS A 10 26.72 17.91 22.40
C LYS A 10 25.34 17.73 21.74
N LYS A 11 24.29 18.32 22.33
CA LYS A 11 22.93 18.29 21.76
C LYS A 11 22.87 18.93 20.38
N ILE A 12 23.48 20.12 20.20
CA ILE A 12 23.55 20.79 18.92
C ILE A 12 24.16 19.88 17.84
N VAL A 13 25.34 19.32 18.13
CA VAL A 13 26.03 18.43 17.18
C VAL A 13 25.20 17.19 16.86
N SER A 14 24.55 16.59 17.85
CA SER A 14 23.68 15.41 17.65
C SER A 14 22.51 15.73 16.74
N ILE A 15 21.79 16.82 16.99
CA ILE A 15 20.61 17.21 16.20
C ILE A 15 21.03 17.66 14.79
N GLN A 16 22.17 18.35 14.62
CA GLN A 16 22.70 18.65 13.29
C GLN A 16 22.96 17.39 12.47
N LYS A 17 23.58 16.36 13.09
CA LYS A 17 23.78 15.06 12.41
C LYS A 17 22.45 14.40 12.04
N THR A 18 21.47 14.44 12.94
CA THR A 18 20.11 13.92 12.64
C THR A 18 19.48 14.68 11.47
N GLY A 19 19.57 16.01 11.43
CA GLY A 19 19.10 16.83 10.31
C GLY A 19 19.77 16.45 8.97
N GLN A 20 21.09 16.23 8.97
CA GLN A 20 21.81 15.77 7.78
C GLN A 20 21.33 14.41 7.30
N ILE A 21 21.09 13.46 8.23
CA ILE A 21 20.57 12.13 7.90
C ILE A 21 19.17 12.23 7.32
N THR A 22 18.27 13.00 7.93
CA THR A 22 16.90 13.15 7.43
C THR A 22 16.86 13.83 6.07
N GLU A 23 17.74 14.79 5.82
CA GLU A 23 17.86 15.42 4.51
C GLU A 23 18.37 14.44 3.44
N ALA A 24 19.36 13.62 3.77
CA ALA A 24 19.80 12.53 2.87
C ALA A 24 18.67 11.53 2.58
N MET A 25 17.91 11.14 3.61
CA MET A 25 16.76 10.25 3.44
C MET A 25 15.65 10.88 2.59
N ARG A 26 15.41 12.19 2.73
CA ARG A 26 14.48 12.93 1.87
C ARG A 26 14.87 12.83 0.40
N MET A 27 16.16 13.06 0.08
CA MET A 27 16.67 12.96 -1.29
C MET A 27 16.52 11.54 -1.85
N VAL A 28 16.85 10.51 -1.07
CA VAL A 28 16.71 9.11 -1.49
C VAL A 28 15.24 8.78 -1.74
N SER A 29 14.33 9.18 -0.84
CA SER A 29 12.88 8.96 -1.02
C SER A 29 12.35 9.69 -2.24
N GLY A 30 12.82 10.90 -2.54
CA GLY A 30 12.47 11.65 -3.75
C GLY A 30 12.90 10.95 -5.03
N VAL A 31 14.11 10.37 -5.08
CA VAL A 31 14.56 9.58 -6.24
C VAL A 31 13.70 8.33 -6.43
N LYS A 32 13.35 7.64 -5.33
CA LYS A 32 12.48 6.47 -5.39
C LYS A 32 11.07 6.85 -5.85
N LEU A 33 10.52 7.94 -5.32
CA LEU A 33 9.22 8.48 -5.73
C LEU A 33 9.18 8.74 -7.22
N ASN A 34 10.14 9.49 -7.77
CA ASN A 34 10.17 9.79 -9.21
C ASN A 34 10.22 8.52 -10.08
N ARG A 35 10.92 7.48 -9.63
CA ARG A 35 10.97 6.21 -10.36
C ARG A 35 9.65 5.44 -10.32
N THR A 36 9.05 5.33 -9.13
CA THR A 36 7.77 4.62 -8.98
C THR A 36 6.64 5.39 -9.64
N GLU A 37 6.59 6.72 -9.54
CA GLU A 37 5.58 7.56 -10.17
C GLU A 37 5.59 7.44 -11.70
N LYS A 38 6.79 7.45 -12.30
CA LYS A 38 6.91 7.24 -13.74
C LYS A 38 6.40 5.86 -14.15
N LEU A 39 6.77 4.82 -13.41
CA LEU A 39 6.33 3.46 -13.67
C LEU A 39 4.82 3.30 -13.50
N ASP A 40 4.26 3.94 -12.47
CA ASP A 40 2.83 3.95 -12.17
C ASP A 40 2.01 4.62 -13.27
N GLN A 41 2.48 5.76 -13.79
CA GLN A 41 1.87 6.44 -14.93
C GLN A 41 1.86 5.56 -16.20
N GLU A 42 3.00 4.95 -16.53
CA GLU A 42 3.10 4.03 -17.66
C GLU A 42 2.18 2.80 -17.47
N TYR A 43 2.10 2.30 -16.24
CA TYR A 43 1.28 1.14 -15.90
C TYR A 43 -0.22 1.45 -15.89
N THR A 44 -0.61 2.62 -15.45
CA THR A 44 -2.01 3.09 -15.48
C THR A 44 -2.57 3.06 -16.89
N ILE A 45 -1.80 3.55 -17.88
CA ILE A 45 -2.21 3.52 -19.30
C ILE A 45 -2.44 2.08 -19.79
N TYR A 46 -1.57 1.15 -19.38
CA TYR A 46 -1.73 -0.27 -19.71
C TYR A 46 -2.98 -0.85 -19.04
N ASN A 47 -3.17 -0.58 -17.76
CA ASN A 47 -4.27 -1.08 -16.95
C ASN A 47 -5.63 -0.60 -17.48
N ASP A 48 -5.73 0.67 -17.86
CA ASP A 48 -6.94 1.25 -18.46
C ASP A 48 -7.30 0.57 -19.77
N LYS A 49 -6.31 0.27 -20.61
CA LYS A 49 -6.55 -0.45 -21.88
C LYS A 49 -6.99 -1.89 -21.63
N VAL A 50 -6.38 -2.59 -20.68
CA VAL A 50 -6.79 -3.95 -20.32
C VAL A 50 -8.20 -3.94 -19.74
N ARG A 51 -8.52 -2.99 -18.87
CA ARG A 51 -9.87 -2.80 -18.29
C ARG A 51 -10.90 -2.55 -19.39
N ALA A 52 -10.63 -1.64 -20.34
CA ALA A 52 -11.52 -1.35 -21.46
C ALA A 52 -11.75 -2.59 -22.34
N THR A 53 -10.70 -3.36 -22.63
CA THR A 53 -10.82 -4.60 -23.40
C THR A 53 -11.68 -5.64 -22.68
N VAL A 54 -11.45 -5.85 -21.37
CA VAL A 54 -12.24 -6.78 -20.56
C VAL A 54 -13.69 -6.32 -20.47
N SER A 55 -13.93 -5.03 -20.23
CA SER A 55 -15.28 -4.44 -20.20
C SER A 55 -16.03 -4.70 -21.51
N HIS A 56 -15.38 -4.49 -22.64
CA HIS A 56 -15.98 -4.75 -23.97
C HIS A 56 -16.30 -6.24 -24.18
N LEU A 57 -15.36 -7.13 -23.85
CA LEU A 57 -15.59 -8.58 -23.96
C LEU A 57 -16.74 -9.05 -23.06
N MET A 58 -16.84 -8.50 -21.84
CA MET A 58 -17.90 -8.88 -20.89
C MET A 58 -19.25 -8.26 -21.21
N SER A 59 -19.30 -7.08 -21.83
CA SER A 59 -20.55 -6.45 -22.28
C SER A 59 -21.17 -7.13 -23.51
N SER A 60 -20.37 -7.88 -24.25
CA SER A 60 -20.86 -8.65 -25.39
C SER A 60 -21.82 -9.76 -24.94
N GLN A 61 -22.85 -10.09 -25.76
CA GLN A 61 -23.86 -11.10 -25.42
C GLN A 61 -23.27 -12.51 -25.11
N ILE A 62 -22.00 -12.71 -25.41
CA ILE A 62 -21.25 -13.94 -25.32
C ILE A 62 -21.09 -14.38 -23.84
N VAL A 63 -20.81 -13.46 -22.91
CA VAL A 63 -20.74 -13.80 -21.47
C VAL A 63 -22.11 -14.19 -20.91
N LYS A 64 -23.20 -13.68 -21.48
CA LYS A 64 -24.56 -14.08 -21.10
C LYS A 64 -24.88 -15.52 -21.54
N GLN A 65 -24.28 -16.00 -22.60
CA GLN A 65 -24.42 -17.40 -23.05
C GLN A 65 -23.61 -18.36 -22.17
N LEU A 66 -22.35 -18.04 -21.85
CA LEU A 66 -21.50 -18.80 -20.90
C LEU A 66 -22.17 -18.95 -19.53
N GLY A 67 -22.84 -17.91 -19.04
CA GLY A 67 -23.58 -17.98 -17.77
C GLY A 67 -24.81 -18.91 -17.80
N LYS A 68 -25.32 -19.31 -18.98
CA LYS A 68 -26.38 -20.32 -19.11
C LYS A 68 -25.83 -21.74 -19.14
N GLU A 69 -24.73 -21.98 -19.85
CA GLU A 69 -24.11 -23.31 -19.96
C GLU A 69 -23.46 -23.74 -18.63
N THR A 70 -22.87 -22.83 -17.86
CA THR A 70 -22.31 -23.15 -16.54
C THR A 70 -23.36 -23.46 -15.47
N LYS A 71 -24.63 -23.04 -15.65
CA LYS A 71 -25.73 -23.47 -14.76
C LYS A 71 -26.06 -24.96 -14.92
N GLU A 72 -25.98 -25.51 -16.12
CA GLU A 72 -26.17 -26.93 -16.36
C GLU A 72 -25.00 -27.79 -15.83
N TYR A 73 -23.75 -27.27 -15.89
CA TYR A 73 -22.56 -28.03 -15.43
C TYR A 73 -22.48 -28.14 -13.89
N ASN A 74 -22.97 -27.15 -13.15
CA ASN A 74 -22.97 -27.15 -11.68
C ASN A 74 -24.10 -28.03 -11.06
N GLU A 75 -25.09 -28.44 -11.83
CA GLU A 75 -26.12 -29.40 -11.37
C GLU A 75 -25.64 -30.87 -11.41
N PHE A 76 -24.56 -31.15 -12.12
CA PHE A 76 -23.98 -32.53 -12.25
C PHE A 76 -22.75 -32.74 -11.34
N GLY A 77 -22.78 -32.34 -10.10
CA GLY A 77 -21.99 -32.86 -8.97
C GLY A 77 -20.55 -33.36 -9.20
N GLY A 78 -19.80 -32.81 -10.13
CA GLY A 78 -18.44 -33.20 -10.46
C GLY A 78 -17.41 -32.53 -9.52
N SER A 79 -17.02 -33.24 -8.44
CA SER A 79 -15.81 -32.93 -7.69
C SER A 79 -14.59 -33.32 -8.56
N ALA A 80 -14.16 -32.44 -9.44
CA ALA A 80 -12.91 -32.59 -10.17
C ALA A 80 -11.76 -32.03 -9.34
N SER A 81 -10.78 -32.88 -9.04
CA SER A 81 -9.48 -32.47 -8.55
C SER A 81 -8.86 -31.49 -9.59
N ILE A 82 -8.74 -30.22 -9.23
CA ILE A 82 -8.23 -29.20 -10.13
C ILE A 82 -6.75 -29.47 -10.37
N ASP A 83 -6.40 -29.84 -11.59
CA ASP A 83 -5.01 -29.93 -12.04
C ASP A 83 -4.47 -28.49 -12.21
N TYR A 84 -3.58 -28.09 -11.31
CA TYR A 84 -3.00 -26.74 -11.24
C TYR A 84 -2.04 -26.39 -12.38
N SER A 85 -1.74 -27.33 -13.28
CA SER A 85 -0.90 -27.09 -14.47
C SER A 85 -1.64 -26.33 -15.57
N ASN A 86 -2.98 -26.46 -15.64
CA ASN A 86 -3.87 -25.70 -16.51
C ASN A 86 -4.81 -24.84 -15.68
N PHE A 87 -4.34 -23.68 -15.25
CA PHE A 87 -4.87 -22.85 -14.17
C PHE A 87 -6.31 -22.32 -14.38
N PHE A 88 -6.94 -22.57 -15.53
CA PHE A 88 -8.26 -22.01 -15.85
C PHE A 88 -9.10 -22.95 -16.72
N ASP A 89 -9.90 -23.75 -16.04
CA ASP A 89 -11.04 -24.45 -16.67
C ASP A 89 -12.28 -23.49 -16.70
N LEU A 90 -13.27 -23.78 -17.55
CA LEU A 90 -14.48 -22.94 -17.73
C LEU A 90 -15.20 -22.65 -16.40
N GLY A 91 -15.26 -23.62 -15.49
CA GLY A 91 -15.82 -23.46 -14.14
C GLY A 91 -15.07 -22.45 -13.28
N THR A 92 -13.77 -22.36 -13.46
CA THR A 92 -12.87 -21.42 -12.75
C THR A 92 -13.06 -19.98 -13.25
N LEU A 93 -13.28 -19.77 -14.56
CA LEU A 93 -13.56 -18.46 -15.14
C LEU A 93 -14.90 -17.90 -14.65
N ALA A 94 -15.94 -18.74 -14.61
CA ALA A 94 -17.23 -18.33 -14.09
C ALA A 94 -17.14 -17.88 -12.63
N SER A 95 -16.32 -18.54 -11.82
CA SER A 95 -16.13 -18.18 -10.41
C SER A 95 -15.40 -16.85 -10.22
N LEU A 96 -14.54 -16.43 -11.17
CA LEU A 96 -13.86 -15.14 -11.11
C LEU A 96 -14.77 -13.96 -11.45
N VAL A 97 -15.86 -14.20 -12.18
CA VAL A 97 -16.76 -13.16 -12.69
C VAL A 97 -18.09 -13.11 -11.94
N GLN A 98 -18.61 -14.27 -11.55
CA GLN A 98 -19.92 -14.36 -10.89
C GLN A 98 -19.78 -14.25 -9.37
N PRO A 99 -20.51 -13.31 -8.72
CA PRO A 99 -20.52 -13.25 -7.27
C PRO A 99 -21.14 -14.54 -6.68
N ARG A 100 -20.54 -15.02 -5.61
CA ARG A 100 -21.10 -16.18 -4.89
C ARG A 100 -22.46 -15.82 -4.30
N LYS A 101 -23.41 -16.76 -4.33
CA LYS A 101 -24.78 -16.56 -3.84
C LYS A 101 -24.85 -16.19 -2.34
N LYS A 102 -23.85 -16.56 -1.56
CA LYS A 102 -23.77 -16.31 -0.14
C LYS A 102 -22.32 -15.94 0.20
N ILE A 103 -22.09 -14.72 0.60
CA ILE A 103 -20.81 -14.22 1.08
C ILE A 103 -20.75 -14.51 2.57
N LYS A 104 -19.89 -15.45 2.99
CA LYS A 104 -19.65 -15.79 4.41
C LYS A 104 -18.34 -15.24 4.90
N SER A 105 -17.33 -15.22 4.04
CA SER A 105 -15.99 -14.80 4.37
C SER A 105 -15.48 -13.77 3.37
N THR A 106 -14.86 -12.70 3.89
CA THR A 106 -14.28 -11.61 3.10
C THR A 106 -12.77 -11.60 3.26
N GLY A 107 -12.05 -11.65 2.14
CA GLY A 107 -10.60 -11.49 2.08
C GLY A 107 -10.22 -10.01 1.92
N TYR A 108 -9.26 -9.56 2.68
CA TYR A 108 -8.67 -8.23 2.55
C TYR A 108 -7.17 -8.33 2.30
N LEU A 109 -6.74 -7.96 1.09
CA LEU A 109 -5.32 -7.80 0.76
C LEU A 109 -4.91 -6.39 1.19
N VAL A 110 -4.23 -6.29 2.32
CA VAL A 110 -3.83 -5.01 2.92
C VAL A 110 -2.38 -4.71 2.58
N ILE A 111 -2.14 -3.59 1.90
CA ILE A 111 -0.80 -3.16 1.49
C ILE A 111 -0.31 -2.07 2.44
N SER A 112 0.79 -2.35 3.13
CA SER A 112 1.48 -1.44 4.05
C SER A 112 2.98 -1.43 3.78
N GLY A 113 3.72 -0.56 4.46
CA GLY A 113 5.18 -0.57 4.41
C GLY A 113 5.80 -1.66 5.28
N ASP A 114 7.04 -2.02 4.94
CA ASP A 114 7.87 -2.90 5.76
C ASP A 114 8.62 -2.16 6.86
N ARG A 115 8.77 -0.84 6.74
CA ARG A 115 9.59 0.00 7.61
C ARG A 115 8.81 1.19 8.16
N GLY A 116 9.33 1.76 9.25
CA GLY A 116 8.89 3.05 9.77
C GLY A 116 9.50 4.23 9.01
N LEU A 117 9.38 5.42 9.59
CA LEU A 117 9.85 6.69 9.04
C LEU A 117 9.15 7.12 7.74
N VAL A 118 7.92 6.66 7.56
CA VAL A 118 7.03 6.97 6.44
C VAL A 118 5.87 7.89 6.86
N GLY A 119 6.11 8.75 7.84
CA GLY A 119 5.07 9.64 8.38
C GLY A 119 3.87 8.88 8.94
N SER A 120 2.67 9.28 8.53
CA SER A 120 1.41 8.67 8.95
C SER A 120 0.94 7.51 8.04
N TYR A 121 1.69 7.14 7.00
CA TYR A 121 1.29 6.14 6.00
C TYR A 121 0.80 4.83 6.63
N ASN A 122 1.64 4.14 7.38
CA ASN A 122 1.28 2.86 7.99
C ASN A 122 0.15 2.99 9.02
N SER A 123 0.17 4.04 9.83
CA SER A 123 -0.86 4.26 10.86
C SER A 123 -2.22 4.57 10.26
N GLN A 124 -2.29 5.25 9.13
CA GLN A 124 -3.53 5.51 8.41
C GLN A 124 -4.11 4.23 7.81
N VAL A 125 -3.28 3.39 7.16
CA VAL A 125 -3.71 2.07 6.66
C VAL A 125 -4.30 1.24 7.79
N ILE A 126 -3.58 1.10 8.90
CA ILE A 126 -4.03 0.31 10.05
C ILE A 126 -5.33 0.87 10.63
N LYS A 127 -5.43 2.20 10.82
CA LYS A 127 -6.64 2.84 11.38
C LYS A 127 -7.87 2.60 10.52
N ASN A 128 -7.74 2.78 9.20
CA ASN A 128 -8.83 2.57 8.25
C ASN A 128 -9.26 1.10 8.22
N MET A 129 -8.30 0.17 8.19
CA MET A 129 -8.60 -1.26 8.22
C MET A 129 -9.29 -1.69 9.52
N MET A 130 -8.86 -1.16 10.68
CA MET A 130 -9.53 -1.45 11.96
C MET A 130 -10.98 -0.96 12.00
N SER A 131 -11.30 0.14 11.32
CA SER A 131 -12.69 0.57 11.16
C SER A 131 -13.49 -0.41 10.31
N ILE A 132 -12.94 -0.83 9.16
CA ILE A 132 -13.57 -1.80 8.26
C ILE A 132 -13.81 -3.15 8.96
N PHE A 133 -12.84 -3.63 9.74
CA PHE A 133 -12.97 -4.90 10.46
C PHE A 133 -14.04 -4.84 11.54
N LYS A 134 -14.20 -3.71 12.24
CA LYS A 134 -15.30 -3.51 13.20
C LYS A 134 -16.67 -3.54 12.53
N ASP A 135 -16.77 -2.93 11.34
CA ASP A 135 -18.02 -2.93 10.57
C ASP A 135 -18.34 -4.33 10.03
N ALA A 136 -17.33 -5.10 9.64
CA ALA A 136 -17.47 -6.48 9.19
C ALA A 136 -17.88 -7.43 10.35
N ASP A 137 -17.29 -7.27 11.53
CA ASP A 137 -17.63 -8.01 12.75
C ASP A 137 -19.09 -7.74 13.17
N ALA A 138 -19.53 -6.48 13.08
CA ALA A 138 -20.93 -6.11 13.34
C ALA A 138 -21.93 -6.76 12.36
N GLN A 139 -21.46 -7.22 11.17
CA GLN A 139 -22.25 -7.94 10.16
C GLN A 139 -22.07 -9.47 10.21
N ASP A 140 -21.40 -10.00 11.23
CA ASP A 140 -21.09 -11.44 11.39
C ASP A 140 -20.35 -12.04 10.16
N LYS A 141 -19.47 -11.26 9.54
CA LYS A 141 -18.64 -11.69 8.41
C LYS A 141 -17.29 -12.21 8.90
N ASP A 142 -16.89 -13.38 8.45
CA ASP A 142 -15.56 -13.92 8.74
C ASP A 142 -14.50 -13.19 7.89
N VAL A 143 -13.57 -12.50 8.58
CA VAL A 143 -12.52 -11.69 7.95
C VAL A 143 -11.25 -12.50 7.79
N LYS A 144 -10.71 -12.54 6.58
CA LYS A 144 -9.40 -13.13 6.24
C LYS A 144 -8.45 -12.04 5.77
N ILE A 145 -7.30 -11.91 6.41
CA ILE A 145 -6.33 -10.86 6.10
C ILE A 145 -5.14 -11.43 5.36
N LEU A 146 -4.86 -10.86 4.19
CA LEU A 146 -3.62 -11.07 3.45
C LEU A 146 -2.79 -9.79 3.61
N ALA A 147 -1.73 -9.83 4.40
CA ALA A 147 -0.91 -8.66 4.69
C ALA A 147 0.31 -8.62 3.78
N VAL A 148 0.45 -7.53 3.04
CA VAL A 148 1.67 -7.17 2.29
C VAL A 148 2.33 -6.02 3.03
N GLY A 149 3.54 -6.26 3.54
CA GLY A 149 4.25 -5.36 4.45
C GLY A 149 4.21 -5.81 5.91
N SER A 150 5.36 -5.78 6.55
CA SER A 150 5.55 -6.33 7.90
C SER A 150 4.85 -5.52 8.99
N VAL A 151 4.68 -4.20 8.81
CA VAL A 151 4.13 -3.32 9.86
C VAL A 151 2.65 -3.65 10.14
N ALA A 152 1.82 -3.75 9.10
CA ALA A 152 0.42 -4.14 9.27
C ALA A 152 0.28 -5.60 9.71
N ALA A 153 1.07 -6.52 9.14
CA ALA A 153 1.05 -7.93 9.52
C ALA A 153 1.31 -8.13 11.01
N GLN A 154 2.36 -7.51 11.55
CA GLN A 154 2.70 -7.59 12.97
C GLN A 154 1.62 -6.97 13.86
N PHE A 155 1.04 -5.85 13.43
CA PHE A 155 -0.03 -5.19 14.18
C PHE A 155 -1.28 -6.09 14.26
N PHE A 156 -1.75 -6.62 13.13
CA PHE A 156 -2.96 -7.45 13.08
C PHE A 156 -2.78 -8.77 13.86
N LYS A 157 -1.60 -9.38 13.79
CA LYS A 157 -1.28 -10.56 14.62
C LYS A 157 -1.32 -10.26 16.12
N LYS A 158 -0.81 -9.10 16.54
CA LYS A 158 -0.87 -8.66 17.95
C LYS A 158 -2.31 -8.42 18.43
N GLN A 159 -3.22 -8.08 17.53
CA GLN A 159 -4.65 -7.93 17.82
C GLN A 159 -5.43 -9.26 17.72
N ASN A 160 -4.73 -10.40 17.51
CA ASN A 160 -5.34 -11.72 17.30
C ASN A 160 -6.32 -11.78 16.12
N LEU A 161 -6.11 -10.95 15.09
CA LEU A 161 -6.88 -10.99 13.86
C LEU A 161 -6.40 -12.14 12.96
N ASN A 162 -7.30 -12.67 12.13
CA ASN A 162 -7.03 -13.82 11.27
C ASN A 162 -6.19 -13.46 10.05
N VAL A 163 -4.86 -13.44 10.22
CA VAL A 163 -3.90 -13.22 9.13
C VAL A 163 -3.58 -14.57 8.49
N VAL A 164 -4.17 -14.82 7.32
CA VAL A 164 -4.01 -16.09 6.57
C VAL A 164 -2.80 -16.10 5.64
N TYR A 165 -2.29 -14.94 5.28
CA TYR A 165 -1.09 -14.79 4.44
C TYR A 165 -0.32 -13.54 4.82
N GLU A 166 1.00 -13.64 4.77
CA GLU A 166 1.92 -12.52 5.00
C GLU A 166 3.03 -12.54 3.97
N TYR A 167 3.31 -11.40 3.39
CA TYR A 167 4.48 -11.18 2.54
C TYR A 167 5.19 -9.90 2.97
N SER A 168 6.51 -9.98 3.10
CA SER A 168 7.37 -8.84 3.47
C SER A 168 8.56 -8.75 2.54
N GLY A 169 9.15 -7.57 2.44
CA GLY A 169 10.34 -7.35 1.63
C GLY A 169 10.03 -7.02 0.16
N VAL A 170 8.85 -6.46 -0.14
CA VAL A 170 8.58 -5.88 -1.46
C VAL A 170 9.59 -4.78 -1.74
N SER A 171 10.28 -4.86 -2.89
CA SER A 171 11.30 -3.89 -3.27
C SER A 171 10.74 -2.47 -3.38
N ASP A 172 11.63 -1.48 -3.28
CA ASP A 172 11.25 -0.05 -3.38
C ASP A 172 10.66 0.31 -4.76
N VAL A 173 11.06 -0.42 -5.80
CA VAL A 173 10.49 -0.36 -7.15
C VAL A 173 10.10 -1.78 -7.52
N PRO A 174 8.86 -2.20 -7.24
CA PRO A 174 8.44 -3.58 -7.41
C PRO A 174 8.41 -3.97 -8.89
N THR A 175 8.88 -5.20 -9.17
CA THR A 175 8.74 -5.82 -10.48
C THR A 175 7.56 -6.78 -10.50
N TYR A 176 6.97 -6.98 -11.68
CA TYR A 176 5.86 -7.93 -11.84
C TYR A 176 6.21 -9.35 -11.36
N ASN A 177 7.43 -9.82 -11.62
CA ASN A 177 7.86 -11.15 -11.21
C ASN A 177 7.93 -11.31 -9.69
N GLU A 178 8.34 -10.27 -8.97
CA GLU A 178 8.38 -10.25 -7.50
C GLU A 178 6.97 -10.33 -6.89
N VAL A 179 6.04 -9.58 -7.46
CA VAL A 179 4.65 -9.51 -6.97
C VAL A 179 3.81 -10.71 -7.41
N ARG A 180 4.26 -11.44 -8.44
CA ARG A 180 3.52 -12.58 -9.00
C ARG A 180 3.11 -13.61 -7.96
N ASP A 181 3.96 -13.92 -6.99
CA ASP A 181 3.67 -14.92 -5.96
C ASP A 181 2.57 -14.46 -5.00
N ILE A 182 2.53 -13.17 -4.67
CA ILE A 182 1.45 -12.57 -3.87
C ILE A 182 0.12 -12.73 -4.61
N ILE A 183 0.09 -12.36 -5.88
CA ILE A 183 -1.09 -12.41 -6.74
C ILE A 183 -1.60 -13.84 -6.90
N GLN A 184 -0.69 -14.77 -7.23
CA GLN A 184 -1.05 -16.18 -7.40
C GLN A 184 -1.62 -16.78 -6.12
N THR A 185 -1.04 -16.45 -4.97
CA THR A 185 -1.53 -16.92 -3.67
C THR A 185 -2.92 -16.38 -3.36
N ALA A 186 -3.14 -15.07 -3.57
CA ALA A 186 -4.44 -14.46 -3.36
C ALA A 186 -5.52 -15.10 -4.25
N VAL A 187 -5.25 -15.24 -5.56
CA VAL A 187 -6.20 -15.88 -6.49
C VAL A 187 -6.46 -17.35 -6.13
N LYS A 188 -5.40 -18.12 -5.78
CA LYS A 188 -5.55 -19.53 -5.35
C LYS A 188 -6.43 -19.68 -4.11
N MET A 189 -6.24 -18.81 -3.10
CA MET A 189 -7.07 -18.82 -1.89
C MET A 189 -8.54 -18.54 -2.21
N TYR A 190 -8.82 -17.60 -3.10
CA TYR A 190 -10.18 -17.32 -3.56
C TYR A 190 -10.81 -18.53 -4.25
N LEU A 191 -10.10 -19.17 -5.20
CA LEU A 191 -10.58 -20.34 -5.92
C LEU A 191 -10.83 -21.54 -5.00
N ASN A 192 -9.97 -21.72 -3.99
CA ASN A 192 -10.11 -22.76 -2.98
C ASN A 192 -11.20 -22.46 -1.92
N GLY A 193 -11.90 -21.33 -2.03
CA GLY A 193 -13.00 -21.01 -1.11
C GLY A 193 -12.56 -20.58 0.28
N VAL A 194 -11.31 -20.12 0.45
CA VAL A 194 -10.85 -19.55 1.74
C VAL A 194 -11.62 -18.26 2.08
N TYR A 195 -12.01 -17.52 1.05
CA TYR A 195 -12.90 -16.37 1.13
C TYR A 195 -13.77 -16.27 -0.14
N ASP A 196 -14.90 -15.58 -0.02
CA ASP A 196 -15.92 -15.48 -1.07
C ASP A 196 -15.79 -14.22 -1.92
N GLU A 197 -15.13 -13.22 -1.38
CA GLU A 197 -14.80 -11.94 -2.04
C GLU A 197 -13.42 -11.47 -1.60
N LEU A 198 -12.72 -10.73 -2.44
CA LEU A 198 -11.40 -10.17 -2.16
C LEU A 198 -11.38 -8.68 -2.44
N PHE A 199 -11.09 -7.90 -1.41
CA PHE A 199 -10.80 -6.48 -1.52
C PHE A 199 -9.30 -6.22 -1.41
N VAL A 200 -8.80 -5.28 -2.22
CA VAL A 200 -7.45 -4.73 -2.07
C VAL A 200 -7.55 -3.37 -1.40
N CYS A 201 -6.81 -3.24 -0.29
CA CYS A 201 -6.84 -2.08 0.58
C CYS A 201 -5.46 -1.44 0.61
N TYR A 202 -5.35 -0.22 0.11
CA TYR A 202 -4.08 0.47 -0.03
C TYR A 202 -4.23 1.98 0.03
N THR A 203 -3.11 2.68 0.11
CA THR A 203 -3.07 4.13 0.02
C THR A 203 -2.72 4.55 -1.41
N HIS A 204 -3.65 5.23 -2.07
CA HIS A 204 -3.48 5.80 -3.39
C HIS A 204 -2.69 7.10 -3.34
N HIS A 205 -1.75 7.25 -4.25
CA HIS A 205 -0.99 8.48 -4.45
C HIS A 205 -1.79 9.48 -5.27
N VAL A 206 -2.19 10.61 -4.65
CA VAL A 206 -2.86 11.70 -5.37
C VAL A 206 -1.83 12.72 -5.86
N ASN A 207 -0.94 13.13 -4.96
CA ASN A 207 0.21 13.99 -5.22
C ASN A 207 1.21 13.88 -4.06
N THR A 208 2.34 14.58 -4.15
CA THR A 208 3.40 14.54 -3.11
C THR A 208 2.96 14.91 -1.71
N LEU A 209 1.85 15.62 -1.53
CA LEU A 209 1.36 16.10 -0.23
C LEU A 209 0.11 15.35 0.24
N THR A 210 -0.66 14.79 -0.67
CA THR A 210 -1.95 14.15 -0.38
C THR A 210 -2.01 12.74 -0.89
N SER A 211 -2.55 11.87 -0.07
CA SER A 211 -2.87 10.49 -0.41
C SER A 211 -4.26 10.13 0.10
N ALA A 212 -4.91 9.16 -0.51
CA ALA A 212 -6.23 8.70 -0.15
C ALA A 212 -6.23 7.19 0.09
N PHE A 213 -6.86 6.75 1.17
CA PHE A 213 -7.05 5.32 1.38
C PHE A 213 -8.14 4.81 0.44
N ARG A 214 -7.86 3.70 -0.26
CA ARG A 214 -8.77 3.04 -1.20
C ARG A 214 -9.04 1.60 -0.80
N VAL A 215 -10.26 1.17 -1.06
CA VAL A 215 -10.72 -0.20 -0.95
C VAL A 215 -11.37 -0.54 -2.29
N GLU A 216 -10.76 -1.45 -3.02
CA GLU A 216 -11.23 -1.84 -4.34
C GLU A 216 -11.61 -3.31 -4.34
N ASN A 217 -12.81 -3.64 -4.85
CA ASN A 217 -13.21 -5.03 -5.05
C ASN A 217 -12.39 -5.62 -6.19
N MET A 218 -11.69 -6.70 -5.90
CA MET A 218 -10.81 -7.37 -6.84
C MET A 218 -11.41 -8.65 -7.37
N LEU A 219 -12.05 -9.41 -6.52
CA LEU A 219 -12.70 -10.67 -6.85
C LEU A 219 -14.03 -10.78 -6.07
N PRO A 220 -15.12 -11.21 -6.75
CA PRO A 220 -15.22 -11.45 -8.19
C PRO A 220 -15.09 -10.15 -8.99
N ILE A 221 -14.72 -10.27 -10.26
CA ILE A 221 -14.60 -9.14 -11.19
C ILE A 221 -16.01 -8.69 -11.61
N SER A 222 -16.74 -8.03 -10.70
CA SER A 222 -18.13 -7.62 -10.90
C SER A 222 -18.29 -6.17 -11.33
N ASP A 223 -17.36 -5.30 -10.92
CA ASP A 223 -17.44 -3.85 -11.14
C ASP A 223 -16.65 -3.38 -12.36
N ILE A 224 -16.79 -4.10 -13.46
CA ILE A 224 -16.33 -3.58 -14.73
C ILE A 224 -17.41 -2.61 -15.20
N ASP A 225 -17.09 -1.33 -15.17
CA ASP A 225 -17.98 -0.25 -15.60
C ASP A 225 -18.32 -0.43 -17.09
N ILE A 226 -19.45 -1.10 -17.35
CA ILE A 226 -19.96 -1.41 -18.69
C ILE A 226 -20.32 -0.13 -19.46
N ASN A 227 -20.35 1.03 -18.76
CA ASN A 227 -20.72 2.33 -19.28
C ASN A 227 -19.56 3.18 -19.80
N HIS A 228 -18.35 2.69 -19.86
CA HIS A 228 -17.27 3.40 -20.54
C HIS A 228 -17.63 3.53 -22.03
N LYS A 229 -18.26 4.65 -22.35
CA LYS A 229 -18.58 5.11 -23.71
C LYS A 229 -17.32 5.54 -24.48
N ASP A 230 -16.18 4.93 -24.24
CA ASP A 230 -14.96 5.36 -24.88
C ASP A 230 -14.65 4.55 -26.14
N THR A 231 -14.83 5.21 -27.25
CA THR A 231 -14.05 5.29 -28.51
C THR A 231 -13.29 4.03 -29.00
N MET A 232 -13.56 2.85 -28.47
CA MET A 232 -13.01 1.62 -29.04
C MET A 232 -13.87 1.16 -30.23
N PRO A 233 -13.27 0.67 -31.32
CA PRO A 233 -14.01 0.11 -32.44
C PRO A 233 -14.99 -0.94 -31.91
N LYS A 234 -16.25 -0.86 -32.36
CA LYS A 234 -17.35 -1.70 -31.87
C LYS A 234 -17.19 -3.19 -32.16
N ASP A 235 -16.27 -3.56 -33.02
CA ASP A 235 -16.08 -4.92 -33.48
C ASP A 235 -14.62 -5.33 -33.34
N TYR A 236 -14.32 -6.16 -32.33
CA TYR A 236 -13.07 -6.89 -32.25
C TYR A 236 -13.14 -8.15 -33.08
N ILE A 237 -12.08 -8.44 -33.86
CA ILE A 237 -11.86 -9.76 -34.43
C ILE A 237 -11.26 -10.63 -33.35
N ILE A 238 -11.99 -11.64 -32.89
CA ILE A 238 -11.60 -12.53 -31.80
C ILE A 238 -11.09 -13.84 -32.39
N GLU A 239 -9.85 -14.19 -32.10
CA GLU A 239 -9.19 -15.42 -32.56
C GLU A 239 -8.51 -16.12 -31.38
N PRO A 240 -8.59 -17.47 -31.24
CA PRO A 240 -9.36 -18.39 -32.07
C PRO A 240 -10.87 -18.40 -31.73
N ASP A 241 -11.23 -18.15 -30.47
CA ASP A 241 -12.57 -18.11 -29.93
C ASP A 241 -12.60 -17.25 -28.66
N VAL A 242 -13.80 -16.87 -28.25
CA VAL A 242 -14.01 -15.96 -27.10
C VAL A 242 -13.58 -16.60 -25.79
N ASP A 243 -13.82 -17.89 -25.62
CA ASP A 243 -13.49 -18.62 -24.38
C ASP A 243 -11.98 -18.67 -24.16
N SER A 244 -11.22 -18.96 -25.20
CA SER A 244 -9.75 -18.98 -25.17
C SER A 244 -9.19 -17.60 -24.83
N VAL A 245 -9.77 -16.54 -25.39
CA VAL A 245 -9.36 -15.17 -25.11
C VAL A 245 -9.71 -14.78 -23.68
N LEU A 246 -10.93 -15.07 -23.19
CA LEU A 246 -11.32 -14.79 -21.80
C LEU A 246 -10.47 -15.58 -20.79
N LYS A 247 -10.15 -16.84 -21.06
CA LYS A 247 -9.24 -17.65 -20.23
C LYS A 247 -7.87 -17.01 -20.05
N THR A 248 -7.41 -16.24 -21.01
CA THR A 248 -6.13 -15.55 -20.96
C THR A 248 -6.23 -14.17 -20.34
N VAL A 249 -7.24 -13.41 -20.71
CA VAL A 249 -7.35 -11.98 -20.39
C VAL A 249 -7.86 -11.73 -18.96
N LEU A 250 -8.86 -12.50 -18.48
CA LEU A 250 -9.42 -12.29 -17.12
C LEU A 250 -8.40 -12.51 -16.01
N PRO A 251 -7.60 -13.60 -16.01
CA PRO A 251 -6.55 -13.75 -15.04
C PRO A 251 -5.48 -12.67 -15.12
N GLN A 252 -5.16 -12.23 -16.34
CA GLN A 252 -4.20 -11.17 -16.56
C GLN A 252 -4.72 -9.84 -16.04
N PHE A 253 -6.02 -9.56 -16.20
CA PHE A 253 -6.67 -8.40 -15.62
C PHE A 253 -6.60 -8.40 -14.09
N ALA A 254 -7.00 -9.48 -13.42
CA ALA A 254 -6.91 -9.58 -11.97
C ALA A 254 -5.46 -9.38 -11.46
N LYS A 255 -4.48 -9.98 -12.15
CA LYS A 255 -3.06 -9.80 -11.84
C LYS A 255 -2.61 -8.35 -12.01
N SER A 256 -3.05 -7.72 -13.08
CA SER A 256 -2.76 -6.34 -13.42
C SER A 256 -3.27 -5.38 -12.34
N MET A 257 -4.49 -5.56 -11.87
CA MET A 257 -5.06 -4.70 -10.83
C MET A 257 -4.28 -4.77 -9.50
N ILE A 258 -3.93 -5.98 -9.04
CA ILE A 258 -3.16 -6.15 -7.79
C ILE A 258 -1.75 -5.54 -7.92
N PHE A 259 -1.11 -5.72 -9.07
CA PHE A 259 0.21 -5.12 -9.31
C PHE A 259 0.13 -3.59 -9.32
N GLY A 260 -0.87 -3.01 -9.99
CA GLY A 260 -1.11 -1.57 -10.00
C GLY A 260 -1.33 -1.02 -8.58
N ALA A 261 -2.15 -1.69 -7.77
CA ALA A 261 -2.37 -1.30 -6.38
C ALA A 261 -1.09 -1.33 -5.53
N ILE A 262 -0.21 -2.32 -5.73
CA ILE A 262 1.08 -2.39 -5.02
C ILE A 262 2.02 -1.28 -5.48
N LEU A 263 2.06 -0.97 -6.76
CA LEU A 263 2.90 0.09 -7.32
C LEU A 263 2.46 1.46 -6.84
N ASP A 264 1.16 1.74 -6.87
CA ASP A 264 0.56 2.98 -6.36
C ASP A 264 0.78 3.14 -4.84
N ALA A 265 0.60 2.06 -4.06
CA ALA A 265 0.90 2.04 -2.64
C ALA A 265 2.37 2.36 -2.33
N LYS A 266 3.32 1.83 -3.13
CA LYS A 266 4.75 2.14 -3.01
C LYS A 266 5.06 3.59 -3.37
N THR A 267 4.39 4.13 -4.36
CA THR A 267 4.50 5.55 -4.73
C THR A 267 4.02 6.45 -3.58
N ALA A 268 2.87 6.12 -2.98
CA ALA A 268 2.36 6.82 -1.81
C ALA A 268 3.28 6.69 -0.57
N GLU A 269 3.88 5.52 -0.35
CA GLU A 269 4.85 5.27 0.72
C GLU A 269 6.08 6.18 0.57
N HIS A 270 6.65 6.28 -0.64
CA HIS A 270 7.82 7.12 -0.92
C HIS A 270 7.49 8.61 -0.80
N ALA A 271 6.32 9.05 -1.27
CA ALA A 271 5.85 10.44 -1.11
C ALA A 271 5.70 10.81 0.38
N SER A 272 5.07 9.94 1.16
CA SER A 272 4.90 10.13 2.60
C SER A 272 6.25 10.16 3.34
N SER A 273 7.18 9.27 2.96
CA SER A 273 8.54 9.26 3.51
C SER A 273 9.29 10.56 3.20
N MET A 274 9.24 11.02 1.94
CA MET A 274 9.90 12.26 1.52
C MET A 274 9.38 13.47 2.31
N THR A 275 8.06 13.60 2.43
CA THR A 275 7.43 14.71 3.17
C THR A 275 7.73 14.66 4.67
N ALA A 276 7.72 13.46 5.26
CA ALA A 276 8.06 13.26 6.66
C ALA A 276 9.52 13.63 6.94
N MET A 277 10.46 13.24 6.07
CA MET A 277 11.87 13.57 6.20
C MET A 277 12.14 15.06 5.99
N GLN A 278 11.42 15.71 5.07
CA GLN A 278 11.49 17.16 4.89
C GLN A 278 11.06 17.91 6.16
N SER A 279 9.97 17.48 6.76
CA SER A 279 9.48 18.07 8.02
C SER A 279 10.45 17.82 9.17
N ALA A 280 11.05 16.62 9.25
CA ALA A 280 12.04 16.27 10.26
C ALA A 280 13.32 17.10 10.12
N SER A 281 13.82 17.30 8.89
CA SER A 281 15.00 18.14 8.62
C SER A 281 14.76 19.59 9.04
N LYS A 282 13.62 20.17 8.65
CA LYS A 282 13.25 21.54 9.06
C LYS A 282 13.14 21.67 10.58
N ASN A 283 12.49 20.72 11.24
CA ASN A 283 12.38 20.75 12.70
C ASN A 283 13.76 20.65 13.36
N ALA A 284 14.69 19.86 12.80
CA ALA A 284 16.06 19.79 13.31
C ALA A 284 16.78 21.15 13.25
N ASP A 285 16.63 21.87 12.14
CA ASP A 285 17.22 23.21 11.98
C ASP A 285 16.63 24.22 12.97
N ASP A 286 15.32 24.20 13.19
CA ASP A 286 14.64 25.07 14.16
C ASP A 286 15.13 24.79 15.59
N VAL A 287 15.26 23.51 15.96
CA VAL A 287 15.78 23.11 17.29
C VAL A 287 17.24 23.53 17.45
N VAL A 288 18.08 23.34 16.43
CA VAL A 288 19.50 23.79 16.45
C VAL A 288 19.60 25.31 16.66
N SER A 289 18.78 26.08 15.98
CA SER A 289 18.72 27.55 16.14
C SER A 289 18.35 27.93 17.57
N GLY A 290 17.30 27.29 18.12
CA GLY A 290 16.89 27.50 19.52
C GLY A 290 17.98 27.15 20.54
N LEU A 291 18.68 26.03 20.32
CA LEU A 291 19.78 25.57 21.18
C LEU A 291 21.01 26.52 21.09
N LYS A 292 21.33 27.04 19.90
CA LYS A 292 22.40 28.03 19.74
C LYS A 292 22.11 29.31 20.52
N THR A 293 20.87 29.78 20.52
CA THR A 293 20.44 30.94 21.32
C THR A 293 20.58 30.65 22.81
N LYS A 294 20.16 29.45 23.29
CA LYS A 294 20.36 29.07 24.70
C LYS A 294 21.84 28.98 25.07
N LEU A 295 22.65 28.40 24.19
CA LEU A 295 24.09 28.25 24.40
C LEU A 295 24.76 29.64 24.56
N ASN A 296 24.41 30.61 23.70
CA ASN A 296 24.94 31.95 23.78
C ASN A 296 24.55 32.67 25.09
N ARG A 297 23.30 32.55 25.52
CA ARG A 297 22.83 33.07 26.80
C ARG A 297 23.56 32.45 28.00
N ALA A 298 23.69 31.12 28.01
CA ALA A 298 24.39 30.38 29.06
C ALA A 298 25.86 30.76 29.12
N ARG A 299 26.52 30.96 27.96
CA ARG A 299 27.91 31.42 27.89
C ARG A 299 28.05 32.84 28.46
N GLN A 300 27.13 33.76 28.08
CA GLN A 300 27.15 35.14 28.63
C GLN A 300 26.93 35.14 30.14
N ALA A 301 25.99 34.35 30.65
CA ALA A 301 25.77 34.24 32.10
C ALA A 301 26.99 33.72 32.82
N GLN A 302 27.66 32.67 32.27
CA GLN A 302 28.89 32.15 32.86
C GLN A 302 29.99 33.18 32.90
N ILE A 303 30.24 33.90 31.80
CA ILE A 303 31.25 34.98 31.75
C ILE A 303 30.91 36.07 32.78
N THR A 304 29.64 36.49 32.91
CA THR A 304 29.24 37.46 33.90
C THR A 304 29.50 37.00 35.33
N THR A 305 29.19 35.71 35.62
CA THR A 305 29.47 35.11 36.93
C THR A 305 30.97 35.13 37.22
N GLU A 306 31.79 34.63 36.28
CA GLU A 306 33.26 34.59 36.42
C GLU A 306 33.82 36.02 36.65
N ILE A 307 33.37 37.05 35.91
CA ILE A 307 33.78 38.42 36.11
C ILE A 307 33.37 38.93 37.51
N THR A 308 32.13 38.61 37.93
CA THR A 308 31.62 39.06 39.24
C THR A 308 32.40 38.39 40.37
N GLU A 309 32.76 37.10 40.24
CA GLU A 309 33.58 36.41 41.22
C GLU A 309 35.00 36.97 41.30
N ILE A 310 35.63 37.33 40.16
CA ILE A 310 36.95 37.97 40.12
C ILE A 310 36.93 39.33 40.81
N ILE A 311 35.91 40.20 40.48
CA ILE A 311 35.76 41.51 41.08
C ILE A 311 35.45 41.40 42.59
N GLY A 312 34.57 40.46 42.97
CA GLY A 312 34.27 40.21 44.39
C GLY A 312 35.47 39.71 45.19
N GLY A 313 36.31 38.83 44.57
CA GLY A 313 37.56 38.39 45.18
C GLY A 313 38.60 39.47 45.28
N ALA A 314 38.73 40.35 44.32
CA ALA A 314 39.63 41.50 44.37
C ALA A 314 39.26 42.50 45.49
N ASN A 315 37.94 42.84 45.56
CA ASN A 315 37.44 43.73 46.62
C ASN A 315 37.51 43.13 48.03
N ALA A 316 37.63 41.83 48.19
CA ALA A 316 37.79 41.13 49.48
C ALA A 316 39.26 41.10 49.96
N LEU A 317 40.22 41.42 49.09
CA LEU A 317 41.65 41.48 49.39
C LEU A 317 42.18 42.90 49.69
N GLU A 318 41.36 43.94 49.41
CA GLU A 318 41.56 45.29 49.89
C GLU A 318 40.91 45.50 51.28
#